data_3a46af947491bf299c9f8f2edf567d3d
#
_entry.id   3a46af947491bf299c9f8f2edf567d3d
#
_cell.length_a   1.000
_cell.length_b   1.000
_cell.length_c   1.000
_cell.angle_alpha   90.00
_cell.angle_beta   90.00
_cell.angle_gamma   90.00
#
_symmetry.space_group_name_H-M   'P 1'
#
loop_
_entity.id
_entity.type
_entity.pdbx_description
1 polymer ?
#
loop_
_entity_poly.entity_id
_entity_poly.type
_entity_poly.pdbx_seq_one_letter_code
_entity_poly.pdbx_strand_id
1 'polypeptide(L)'
;MEDKKIIKSVSENPQPQTVSKDWGSYTVLHEEKDNLTILVVLTEGSRMKYHSHEGRRELWIVASGAGRVIMNEEERYIRTGDVVQIPRQVRHTVIAGSELKLIEVQIGDTSASDKTVYNLQQDYYSDGSTGYSIS
;
A
#
# COMPACT_ATOMS: atom_id res chain seq x y z
N MET A 1 -21.08 32.33 1.74
CA MET A 1 -20.33 31.40 2.50
C MET A 1 -19.22 30.79 1.73
N GLU A 2 -18.12 30.80 2.36
CA GLU A 2 -16.92 30.26 1.75
C GLU A 2 -17.08 28.81 1.37
N ASP A 3 -17.81 28.08 2.19
CA ASP A 3 -17.94 26.66 1.97
C ASP A 3 -18.55 26.33 0.61
N LYS A 4 -19.52 27.12 0.19
CA LYS A 4 -20.14 26.86 -1.09
C LYS A 4 -19.17 27.06 -2.23
N LYS A 5 -18.32 28.06 -2.13
CA LYS A 5 -17.31 28.30 -3.17
C LYS A 5 -16.33 27.17 -3.23
N ILE A 6 -15.90 26.67 -2.07
CA ILE A 6 -14.94 25.59 -2.04
C ILE A 6 -15.53 24.35 -2.69
N ILE A 7 -16.74 24.02 -2.36
CA ILE A 7 -17.39 22.86 -2.92
C ILE A 7 -17.51 22.99 -4.44
N LYS A 8 -17.83 24.17 -4.89
CA LYS A 8 -17.96 24.41 -6.31
C LYS A 8 -16.63 24.21 -7.02
N SER A 9 -15.56 24.71 -6.43
CA SER A 9 -14.24 24.52 -7.00
C SER A 9 -13.89 23.04 -7.08
N VAL A 10 -14.19 22.30 -6.04
CA VAL A 10 -13.90 20.88 -6.05
C VAL A 10 -14.66 20.17 -7.15
N SER A 11 -15.91 20.54 -7.38
CA SER A 11 -16.71 19.89 -8.39
C SER A 11 -16.22 20.20 -9.80
N GLU A 12 -15.44 21.28 -9.96
CA GLU A 12 -14.87 21.63 -11.25
C GLU A 12 -13.52 20.99 -11.48
N ASN A 13 -12.92 20.39 -10.45
CA ASN A 13 -11.62 19.74 -10.57
C ASN A 13 -11.78 18.34 -11.10
N PRO A 14 -10.77 17.84 -11.80
CA PRO A 14 -10.80 16.45 -12.20
C PRO A 14 -10.89 15.56 -10.99
N GLN A 15 -11.64 14.47 -11.13
CA GLN A 15 -11.71 13.49 -10.07
C GLN A 15 -10.38 12.75 -9.95
N PRO A 16 -10.00 12.30 -8.75
CA PRO A 16 -8.82 11.47 -8.59
C PRO A 16 -8.94 10.24 -9.48
N GLN A 17 -7.84 9.87 -10.07
CA GLN A 17 -7.83 8.74 -10.98
C GLN A 17 -7.38 7.50 -10.24
N THR A 18 -8.03 6.39 -10.56
CA THR A 18 -7.71 5.10 -10.01
C THR A 18 -6.90 4.33 -11.04
N VAL A 19 -5.78 3.78 -10.59
CA VAL A 19 -4.92 2.97 -11.44
C VAL A 19 -5.12 1.52 -11.06
N SER A 20 -5.47 0.69 -12.06
CA SER A 20 -5.71 -0.74 -11.83
C SER A 20 -4.40 -1.50 -11.88
N LYS A 21 -4.27 -2.48 -11.02
CA LYS A 21 -3.14 -3.38 -10.93
C LYS A 21 -3.65 -4.81 -10.82
N ASP A 22 -2.75 -5.78 -10.97
CA ASP A 22 -3.13 -7.18 -10.84
C ASP A 22 -3.73 -7.49 -9.46
N TRP A 23 -3.22 -6.84 -8.44
CA TRP A 23 -3.64 -7.08 -7.06
C TRP A 23 -4.82 -6.21 -6.63
N GLY A 24 -5.27 -5.26 -7.44
CA GLY A 24 -6.35 -4.37 -7.09
C GLY A 24 -6.18 -3.01 -7.73
N SER A 25 -6.10 -1.97 -6.91
CA SER A 25 -6.00 -0.62 -7.47
C SER A 25 -5.40 0.35 -6.45
N TYR A 26 -4.98 1.51 -6.94
CA TYR A 26 -4.68 2.61 -6.05
C TYR A 26 -5.20 3.92 -6.64
N THR A 27 -5.50 4.85 -5.75
CA THR A 27 -6.01 6.16 -6.11
C THR A 27 -5.19 7.20 -5.35
N VAL A 28 -4.65 8.18 -6.06
CA VAL A 28 -3.89 9.26 -5.42
C VAL A 28 -4.88 10.22 -4.77
N LEU A 29 -4.75 10.41 -3.47
CA LEU A 29 -5.60 11.30 -2.71
C LEU A 29 -4.94 12.66 -2.49
N HIS A 30 -3.62 12.69 -2.34
CA HIS A 30 -2.89 13.91 -2.06
C HIS A 30 -1.45 13.73 -2.44
N GLU A 31 -0.87 14.76 -3.05
CA GLU A 31 0.52 14.67 -3.50
C GLU A 31 1.21 16.00 -3.29
N GLU A 32 2.38 15.97 -2.68
CA GLU A 32 3.27 17.11 -2.56
C GLU A 32 4.67 16.64 -2.93
N LYS A 33 5.61 17.56 -2.87
CA LYS A 33 6.96 17.27 -3.35
C LYS A 33 7.56 16.03 -2.65
N ASP A 34 7.39 15.95 -1.34
CA ASP A 34 8.04 14.90 -0.56
C ASP A 34 7.05 14.00 0.16
N ASN A 35 5.82 13.95 -0.29
CA ASN A 35 4.87 13.00 0.27
C ASN A 35 3.77 12.68 -0.73
N LEU A 36 3.20 11.49 -0.56
CA LEU A 36 2.14 11.00 -1.43
C LEU A 36 1.19 10.18 -0.56
N THR A 37 -0.09 10.49 -0.62
CA THR A 37 -1.12 9.72 0.07
C THR A 37 -1.99 9.04 -0.96
N ILE A 38 -2.13 7.73 -0.82
CA ILE A 38 -2.92 6.94 -1.76
C ILE A 38 -3.89 6.05 -1.00
N LEU A 39 -5.00 5.76 -1.66
CA LEU A 39 -5.90 4.70 -1.22
C LEU A 39 -5.55 3.46 -2.01
N VAL A 40 -5.17 2.40 -1.30
CA VAL A 40 -4.83 1.12 -1.90
C VAL A 40 -5.96 0.15 -1.62
N VAL A 41 -6.43 -0.53 -2.66
CA VAL A 41 -7.47 -1.55 -2.53
C VAL A 41 -6.90 -2.85 -3.07
N LEU A 42 -6.76 -3.85 -2.21
CA LEU A 42 -6.33 -5.18 -2.63
C LEU A 42 -7.52 -6.11 -2.67
N THR A 43 -7.66 -6.86 -3.74
CA THR A 43 -8.70 -7.87 -3.81
C THR A 43 -8.33 -9.05 -2.92
N GLU A 44 -9.33 -9.75 -2.44
CA GLU A 44 -9.13 -10.88 -1.54
C GLU A 44 -8.14 -11.87 -2.15
N GLY A 45 -7.16 -12.31 -1.36
CA GLY A 45 -6.16 -13.27 -1.79
C GLY A 45 -4.98 -12.68 -2.54
N SER A 46 -5.05 -11.40 -2.88
CA SER A 46 -3.97 -10.75 -3.63
C SER A 46 -2.86 -10.30 -2.72
N ARG A 47 -1.70 -10.07 -3.31
CA ARG A 47 -0.54 -9.62 -2.57
C ARG A 47 0.28 -8.68 -3.43
N MET A 48 1.06 -7.85 -2.78
CA MET A 48 2.00 -6.99 -3.47
C MET A 48 3.37 -7.66 -3.49
N LYS A 49 4.26 -7.15 -4.32
CA LYS A 49 5.62 -7.66 -4.36
C LYS A 49 6.30 -7.42 -3.02
N TYR A 50 7.17 -8.34 -2.65
CA TYR A 50 8.02 -8.15 -1.48
C TYR A 50 9.14 -7.19 -1.88
N HIS A 51 9.16 -6.03 -1.26
CA HIS A 51 10.04 -4.95 -1.75
C HIS A 51 10.44 -4.01 -0.62
N SER A 52 11.40 -3.15 -0.91
CA SER A 52 11.83 -2.10 0.00
C SER A 52 12.01 -0.80 -0.76
N HIS A 53 12.08 0.29 -0.03
CA HIS A 53 12.33 1.62 -0.58
C HIS A 53 13.49 2.26 0.16
N GLU A 54 14.42 2.84 -0.59
CA GLU A 54 15.61 3.43 0.00
C GLU A 54 15.34 4.81 0.58
N GLY A 55 14.55 5.59 -0.11
CA GLY A 55 14.40 7.01 0.18
C GLY A 55 13.10 7.41 0.82
N ARG A 56 12.22 6.46 1.17
CA ARG A 56 10.96 6.81 1.81
C ARG A 56 10.58 5.83 2.88
N ARG A 57 9.80 6.33 3.83
CA ARG A 57 9.09 5.49 4.79
C ARG A 57 7.62 5.56 4.49
N GLU A 58 6.85 4.64 5.03
CA GLU A 58 5.42 4.58 4.78
C GLU A 58 4.65 4.40 6.07
N LEU A 59 3.47 4.96 6.09
CA LEU A 59 2.51 4.78 7.17
C LEU A 59 1.23 4.26 6.54
N TRP A 60 0.74 3.14 7.02
CA TRP A 60 -0.50 2.54 6.51
C TRP A 60 -1.55 2.55 7.60
N ILE A 61 -2.76 2.91 7.22
CA ILE A 61 -3.92 2.78 8.10
C ILE A 61 -4.87 1.82 7.41
N VAL A 62 -5.25 0.76 8.12
CA VAL A 62 -6.20 -0.19 7.56
C VAL A 62 -7.60 0.42 7.66
N ALA A 63 -8.14 0.86 6.54
CA ALA A 63 -9.45 1.50 6.49
C ALA A 63 -10.56 0.46 6.57
N SER A 64 -10.37 -0.70 5.94
CA SER A 64 -11.34 -1.79 6.04
C SER A 64 -10.69 -3.09 5.61
N GLY A 65 -11.21 -4.19 6.14
CA GLY A 65 -10.74 -5.53 5.77
C GLY A 65 -9.70 -6.07 6.72
N ALA A 66 -9.08 -7.18 6.33
CA ALA A 66 -8.10 -7.87 7.12
C ALA A 66 -7.07 -8.54 6.21
N GLY A 67 -5.89 -8.78 6.74
CA GLY A 67 -4.85 -9.42 5.98
C GLY A 67 -3.61 -9.65 6.84
N ARG A 68 -2.48 -9.79 6.17
CA ARG A 68 -1.19 -10.00 6.83
C ARG A 68 -0.16 -9.10 6.21
N VAL A 69 0.67 -8.51 7.04
CA VAL A 69 1.83 -7.76 6.58
C VAL A 69 3.07 -8.55 6.97
N ILE A 70 4.03 -8.62 6.07
CA ILE A 70 5.31 -9.27 6.33
C ILE A 70 6.37 -8.19 6.23
N MET A 71 7.12 -7.98 7.31
CA MET A 71 8.20 -6.99 7.35
C MET A 71 9.45 -7.69 7.84
N ASN A 72 10.51 -7.63 7.04
CA ASN A 72 11.78 -8.29 7.38
C ASN A 72 11.53 -9.74 7.80
N GLU A 73 10.63 -10.42 7.06
CA GLU A 73 10.31 -11.82 7.26
C GLU A 73 9.51 -12.12 8.52
N GLU A 74 9.05 -11.09 9.21
CA GLU A 74 8.14 -11.28 10.33
C GLU A 74 6.71 -11.00 9.89
N GLU A 75 5.82 -11.90 10.24
CA GLU A 75 4.43 -11.80 9.83
C GLU A 75 3.59 -11.20 10.94
N ARG A 76 2.65 -10.33 10.57
CA ARG A 76 1.71 -9.75 11.51
C ARG A 76 0.35 -9.66 10.86
N TYR A 77 -0.68 -10.07 11.59
CA TYR A 77 -2.06 -9.92 11.12
C TYR A 77 -2.51 -8.48 11.34
N ILE A 78 -3.26 -7.97 10.39
CA ILE A 78 -3.79 -6.61 10.43
C ILE A 78 -5.28 -6.63 10.12
N ARG A 79 -5.99 -5.65 10.67
CA ARG A 79 -7.42 -5.49 10.44
C ARG A 79 -7.79 -4.02 10.57
N THR A 80 -9.05 -3.73 10.27
CA THR A 80 -9.57 -2.36 10.31
C THR A 80 -9.15 -1.63 11.58
N GLY A 81 -8.60 -0.43 11.39
CA GLY A 81 -8.16 0.42 12.48
C GLY A 81 -6.69 0.28 12.83
N ASP A 82 -6.03 -0.77 12.36
CA ASP A 82 -4.61 -0.95 12.65
C ASP A 82 -3.76 0.04 11.87
N VAL A 83 -2.61 0.38 12.46
CA VAL A 83 -1.63 1.26 11.86
C VAL A 83 -0.32 0.50 11.71
N VAL A 84 0.28 0.59 10.54
CA VAL A 84 1.54 -0.08 10.23
C VAL A 84 2.53 0.98 9.82
N GLN A 85 3.70 0.99 10.44
CA GLN A 85 4.78 1.89 10.07
C GLN A 85 5.87 1.07 9.40
N ILE A 86 6.31 1.50 8.22
CA ILE A 86 7.33 0.81 7.46
C ILE A 86 8.50 1.76 7.29
N PRO A 87 9.59 1.55 8.03
CA PRO A 87 10.77 2.39 7.90
C PRO A 87 11.44 2.21 6.55
N ARG A 88 12.34 3.14 6.22
CA ARG A 88 13.16 3.00 5.02
C ARG A 88 13.92 1.70 5.05
N GLN A 89 14.10 1.12 3.86
CA GLN A 89 14.93 -0.06 3.65
C GLN A 89 14.38 -1.34 4.27
N VAL A 90 13.22 -1.28 4.88
CA VAL A 90 12.58 -2.48 5.45
C VAL A 90 11.82 -3.19 4.35
N ARG A 91 12.14 -4.46 4.14
CA ARG A 91 11.43 -5.28 3.16
C ARG A 91 10.03 -5.57 3.66
N HIS A 92 9.07 -5.45 2.77
CA HIS A 92 7.68 -5.62 3.18
C HIS A 92 6.79 -6.05 2.03
N THR A 93 5.69 -6.69 2.38
CA THR A 93 4.58 -6.96 1.49
C THR A 93 3.32 -7.06 2.32
N VAL A 94 2.18 -7.08 1.65
CA VAL A 94 0.89 -7.26 2.29
C VAL A 94 0.09 -8.26 1.48
N ILE A 95 -0.64 -9.11 2.20
CA ILE A 95 -1.47 -10.16 1.62
C ILE A 95 -2.89 -9.93 2.13
N ALA A 96 -3.83 -9.78 1.21
CA ALA A 96 -5.22 -9.49 1.58
C ALA A 96 -5.95 -10.78 1.95
N GLY A 97 -6.44 -10.85 3.18
CA GLY A 97 -7.27 -11.98 3.61
C GLY A 97 -8.72 -11.79 3.23
N SER A 98 -9.14 -10.56 3.08
CA SER A 98 -10.42 -10.16 2.50
C SER A 98 -10.10 -8.98 1.62
N GLU A 99 -11.08 -8.37 0.98
CA GLU A 99 -10.80 -7.10 0.32
C GLU A 99 -10.22 -6.16 1.38
N LEU A 100 -9.07 -5.58 1.07
CA LEU A 100 -8.31 -4.82 2.05
C LEU A 100 -8.10 -3.41 1.52
N LYS A 101 -8.50 -2.42 2.30
CA LYS A 101 -8.32 -1.02 1.93
C LYS A 101 -7.36 -0.37 2.90
N LEU A 102 -6.31 0.22 2.35
CA LEU A 102 -5.27 0.89 3.12
C LEU A 102 -5.18 2.34 2.69
N ILE A 103 -5.06 3.22 3.67
CA ILE A 103 -4.62 4.59 3.40
C ILE A 103 -3.11 4.56 3.64
N GLU A 104 -2.37 4.81 2.58
CA GLU A 104 -0.91 4.74 2.63
C GLU A 104 -0.33 6.12 2.45
N VAL A 105 0.49 6.57 3.41
CA VAL A 105 1.20 7.83 3.33
C VAL A 105 2.68 7.52 3.10
N GLN A 106 3.21 8.01 2.00
CA GLN A 106 4.62 7.85 1.65
C GLN A 106 5.32 9.16 1.94
N ILE A 107 6.41 9.10 2.69
CA ILE A 107 7.14 10.29 3.12
C ILE A 107 8.58 10.14 2.70
N GLY A 108 9.04 11.04 1.83
CA GLY A 108 10.38 11.05 1.26
C GLY A 108 10.34 10.94 -0.24
N ASP A 109 11.15 10.05 -0.81
CA ASP A 109 11.20 9.84 -2.26
C ASP A 109 10.02 8.99 -2.67
N THR A 110 9.04 9.62 -3.33
CA THR A 110 7.83 8.95 -3.75
C THR A 110 7.89 8.44 -5.19
N SER A 111 9.05 8.48 -5.81
CA SER A 111 9.17 8.02 -7.20
C SER A 111 9.01 6.51 -7.29
N ALA A 112 8.43 6.07 -8.40
CA ALA A 112 8.19 4.65 -8.62
C ALA A 112 9.50 3.88 -8.76
N SER A 113 10.59 4.57 -9.13
CA SER A 113 11.88 3.91 -9.29
C SER A 113 12.56 3.59 -7.96
N ASP A 114 12.07 4.16 -6.85
CA ASP A 114 12.63 3.86 -5.53
C ASP A 114 12.03 2.58 -4.99
N LYS A 115 12.43 1.45 -5.58
CA LYS A 115 11.91 0.15 -5.20
C LYS A 115 12.91 -0.94 -5.56
N THR A 116 13.20 -1.80 -4.60
CA THR A 116 13.97 -3.02 -4.82
C THR A 116 13.07 -4.20 -4.49
N VAL A 117 12.98 -5.15 -5.43
CA VAL A 117 12.08 -6.29 -5.30
C VAL A 117 12.87 -7.53 -4.90
N TYR A 118 12.33 -8.30 -3.98
CA TYR A 118 12.95 -9.50 -3.44
C TYR A 118 12.06 -10.70 -3.67
N ASN A 119 12.64 -11.86 -3.53
CA ASN A 119 11.90 -13.10 -3.62
C ASN A 119 11.59 -13.60 -2.21
N LEU A 120 10.35 -13.44 -1.79
CA LEU A 120 9.92 -13.88 -0.47
C LEU A 120 9.65 -15.36 -0.43
N GLN A 121 9.25 -15.92 -1.54
CA GLN A 121 8.73 -17.27 -1.59
C GLN A 121 9.69 -18.32 -1.02
N GLN A 122 10.94 -18.21 -1.37
CA GLN A 122 11.92 -19.20 -0.96
C GLN A 122 12.03 -19.34 0.55
N ASP A 123 12.05 -18.23 1.24
CA ASP A 123 12.28 -18.22 2.66
C ASP A 123 11.01 -18.38 3.45
N TYR A 124 9.92 -17.81 2.96
CA TYR A 124 8.71 -17.73 3.73
C TYR A 124 7.80 -18.93 3.54
N TYR A 125 7.78 -19.51 2.36
CA TYR A 125 6.91 -20.63 2.06
C TYR A 125 7.66 -21.94 2.03
N SER A 126 8.76 -22.02 2.74
CA SER A 126 9.56 -23.21 2.80
C SER A 126 8.83 -24.36 3.47
N ASP A 127 7.73 -24.09 4.14
CA ASP A 127 6.90 -25.11 4.79
C ASP A 127 5.99 -25.85 3.82
N GLY A 128 6.10 -25.59 2.54
CA GLY A 128 5.28 -26.24 1.57
C GLY A 128 4.15 -25.41 1.03
N SER A 129 3.96 -24.23 1.54
CA SER A 129 2.98 -23.29 0.99
C SER A 129 3.51 -22.72 -0.30
N THR A 130 3.76 -23.58 -1.23
CA THR A 130 4.47 -23.17 -2.41
C THR A 130 3.53 -22.73 -3.49
N GLY A 131 4.07 -22.49 -4.63
CA GLY A 131 3.27 -22.16 -5.78
C GLY A 131 2.94 -20.71 -5.87
N TYR A 132 3.39 -19.94 -4.96
CA TYR A 132 3.18 -18.52 -5.04
C TYR A 132 4.30 -17.84 -5.71
N SER A 133 3.98 -17.06 -6.67
CA SER A 133 4.93 -16.11 -7.16
C SER A 133 4.47 -14.77 -6.64
N ILE A 134 5.38 -14.11 -6.01
CA ILE A 134 5.10 -12.78 -5.49
C ILE A 134 5.19 -11.84 -6.67
N SER A 135 4.08 -11.32 -7.05
CA SER A 135 4.06 -10.48 -8.23
C SER A 135 3.68 -9.05 -7.94
#